data_0111c52fc02e7f3d5e26034bec78b80d
#
_entry.id   0111c52fc02e7f3d5e26034bec78b80d
#
_cell.length_a   1.000
_cell.length_b   1.000
_cell.length_c   1.000
_cell.angle_alpha   90.00
_cell.angle_beta   90.00
_cell.angle_gamma   90.00
#
_symmetry.space_group_name_H-M   'P 1'
#
loop_
_entity.id
_entity.type
_entity.pdbx_description
1 polymer ?
#
loop_
_entity_poly.entity_id
_entity_poly.type
_entity_poly.pdbx_seq_one_letter_code
_entity_poly.pdbx_strand_id
1 'polypeptide(L)'
;MSLTYTLVVNGSVYGSQSARSAYQFAQALIAQEHTLVSVFFYQDGVTNGTGLTVPANDEFDLTKAWQELASQHNVRLETCVAAALRRGVVGQDEATQHGLTQCNLAEGFHQAGLGSLAEAMLVQDRVVQF
;
A
#
# COMPACT_ATOMS: atom_id res chain seq x y z
N MET A 1 -5.34 -24.58 -8.13
CA MET A 1 -4.83 -23.58 -9.09
C MET A 1 -4.49 -22.31 -8.35
N SER A 2 -3.31 -21.74 -8.61
CA SER A 2 -2.87 -20.51 -7.97
C SER A 2 -2.94 -19.35 -8.98
N LEU A 3 -3.57 -18.27 -8.57
CA LEU A 3 -3.64 -17.03 -9.36
C LEU A 3 -2.75 -15.97 -8.76
N THR A 4 -2.28 -15.04 -9.58
CA THR A 4 -1.53 -13.87 -9.12
C THR A 4 -2.44 -12.66 -9.04
N TYR A 5 -2.26 -11.88 -7.98
CA TYR A 5 -3.11 -10.73 -7.67
C TYR A 5 -2.30 -9.47 -7.45
N THR A 6 -2.85 -8.35 -7.86
CA THR A 6 -2.48 -7.03 -7.36
C THR A 6 -3.75 -6.38 -6.82
N LEU A 7 -3.65 -5.77 -5.65
CA LEU A 7 -4.75 -5.00 -5.07
C LEU A 7 -4.50 -3.51 -5.27
N VAL A 8 -5.56 -2.76 -5.54
CA VAL A 8 -5.53 -1.30 -5.60
C VAL A 8 -6.33 -0.78 -4.43
N VAL A 9 -5.72 0.02 -3.58
CA VAL A 9 -6.35 0.55 -2.37
C VAL A 9 -6.48 2.05 -2.50
N ASN A 10 -7.71 2.53 -2.64
CA ASN A 10 -8.03 3.96 -2.73
C ASN A 10 -8.51 4.55 -1.41
N GLY A 11 -8.89 3.70 -0.47
CA GLY A 11 -9.39 4.15 0.83
C GLY A 11 -8.26 4.54 1.77
N SER A 12 -8.50 5.59 2.55
CA SER A 12 -7.56 6.06 3.56
C SER A 12 -7.33 5.00 4.65
N VAL A 13 -6.21 5.13 5.33
CA VAL A 13 -5.86 4.19 6.42
C VAL A 13 -6.90 4.18 7.54
N TYR A 14 -7.50 5.33 7.80
CA TYR A 14 -8.59 5.49 8.77
C TYR A 14 -9.70 6.34 8.15
N GLY A 15 -10.90 6.22 8.67
CA GLY A 15 -12.05 6.98 8.21
C GLY A 15 -12.96 6.25 7.22
N SER A 16 -12.52 5.10 6.72
CA SER A 16 -13.35 4.21 5.90
C SER A 16 -12.95 2.77 6.16
N GLN A 17 -13.79 1.84 5.70
CA GLN A 17 -13.56 0.41 5.89
C GLN A 17 -12.80 -0.21 4.71
N SER A 18 -12.65 0.52 3.58
CA SER A 18 -12.16 -0.10 2.35
C SER A 18 -10.72 -0.61 2.45
N ALA A 19 -9.83 0.14 3.09
CA ALA A 19 -8.43 -0.31 3.25
C ALA A 19 -8.33 -1.53 4.16
N ARG A 20 -9.12 -1.57 5.24
CA ARG A 20 -9.18 -2.74 6.12
C ARG A 20 -9.74 -3.95 5.38
N SER A 21 -10.77 -3.74 4.55
CA SER A 21 -11.35 -4.82 3.73
C SER A 21 -10.32 -5.34 2.73
N ALA A 22 -9.52 -4.46 2.13
CA ALA A 22 -8.43 -4.87 1.24
C ALA A 22 -7.42 -5.76 1.97
N TYR A 23 -7.05 -5.37 3.18
CA TYR A 23 -6.14 -6.16 4.00
C TYR A 23 -6.71 -7.54 4.32
N GLN A 24 -7.98 -7.60 4.70
CA GLN A 24 -8.65 -8.87 4.97
C GLN A 24 -8.73 -9.74 3.73
N PHE A 25 -8.99 -9.13 2.56
CA PHE A 25 -8.99 -9.86 1.29
C PHE A 25 -7.58 -10.40 0.98
N ALA A 26 -6.55 -9.60 1.22
CA ALA A 26 -5.16 -10.03 1.04
C ALA A 26 -4.84 -11.26 1.88
N GLN A 27 -5.24 -11.25 3.14
CA GLN A 27 -5.05 -12.41 4.02
C GLN A 27 -5.80 -13.64 3.50
N ALA A 28 -7.03 -13.45 3.03
CA ALA A 28 -7.86 -14.55 2.54
C ALA A 28 -7.26 -15.18 1.28
N LEU A 29 -6.81 -14.37 0.32
CA LEU A 29 -6.25 -14.93 -0.90
C LEU A 29 -4.93 -15.68 -0.66
N ILE A 30 -4.12 -15.19 0.27
CA ILE A 30 -2.90 -15.89 0.66
C ILE A 30 -3.23 -17.22 1.36
N ALA A 31 -4.24 -17.22 2.23
CA ALA A 31 -4.70 -18.43 2.90
C ALA A 31 -5.25 -19.47 1.92
N GLN A 32 -5.79 -19.02 0.79
CA GLN A 32 -6.27 -19.90 -0.29
C GLN A 32 -5.16 -20.28 -1.28
N GLU A 33 -3.92 -20.00 -0.92
CA GLU A 33 -2.72 -20.35 -1.70
C GLU A 33 -2.61 -19.62 -3.04
N HIS A 34 -3.24 -18.46 -3.16
CA HIS A 34 -2.98 -17.53 -4.27
C HIS A 34 -1.78 -16.64 -3.94
N THR A 35 -1.21 -16.03 -4.96
CA THR A 35 -0.04 -15.17 -4.80
C THR A 35 -0.45 -13.69 -4.86
N LEU A 36 -0.23 -12.97 -3.78
CA LEU A 36 -0.35 -11.52 -3.78
C LEU A 36 1.01 -10.94 -4.17
N VAL A 37 1.10 -10.35 -5.35
CA VAL A 37 2.36 -9.82 -5.88
C VAL A 37 2.63 -8.43 -5.33
N SER A 38 1.61 -7.57 -5.34
CA SER A 38 1.75 -6.19 -4.90
C SER A 38 0.43 -5.61 -4.43
N VAL A 39 0.53 -4.55 -3.66
CA VAL A 39 -0.60 -3.69 -3.30
C VAL A 39 -0.24 -2.28 -3.73
N PHE A 40 -1.07 -1.67 -4.56
CA PHE A 40 -0.86 -0.32 -5.08
C PHE A 40 -1.83 0.63 -4.38
N PHE A 41 -1.27 1.52 -3.59
CA PHE A 41 -2.04 2.52 -2.83
C PHE A 41 -2.17 3.78 -3.66
N TYR A 42 -3.39 4.20 -3.96
CA TYR A 42 -3.69 5.32 -4.83
C TYR A 42 -4.68 6.27 -4.16
N GLN A 43 -4.72 7.51 -4.60
CA GLN A 43 -5.58 8.53 -4.01
C GLN A 43 -5.36 8.58 -2.48
N ASP A 44 -6.40 8.64 -1.68
CA ASP A 44 -6.26 8.66 -0.21
C ASP A 44 -5.65 7.38 0.35
N GLY A 45 -5.60 6.33 -0.45
CA GLY A 45 -4.97 5.08 -0.06
C GLY A 45 -3.49 5.22 0.28
N VAL A 46 -2.81 6.24 -0.25
CA VAL A 46 -1.41 6.46 0.07
C VAL A 46 -1.18 6.75 1.56
N THR A 47 -2.21 7.16 2.29
CA THR A 47 -2.11 7.37 3.74
C THR A 47 -1.83 6.08 4.51
N ASN A 48 -2.08 4.92 3.90
CA ASN A 48 -1.65 3.64 4.49
C ASN A 48 -0.13 3.55 4.62
N GLY A 49 0.61 4.33 3.84
CA GLY A 49 2.07 4.29 3.79
C GLY A 49 2.79 5.33 4.63
N THR A 50 2.10 6.15 5.41
CA THR A 50 2.79 7.09 6.29
C THR A 50 3.25 6.42 7.57
N GLY A 51 4.48 6.72 7.99
CA GLY A 51 5.01 6.25 9.26
C GLY A 51 4.61 7.11 10.46
N LEU A 52 3.77 8.11 10.25
CA LEU A 52 3.41 9.07 11.31
C LEU A 52 2.02 8.84 11.91
N THR A 53 1.30 7.82 11.48
CA THR A 53 0.04 7.47 12.13
C THR A 53 0.32 6.78 13.46
N VAL A 54 -0.40 7.19 14.49
CA VAL A 54 -0.28 6.63 15.83
C VAL A 54 -1.69 6.26 16.31
N PRO A 55 -2.15 5.06 16.00
CA PRO A 55 -3.47 4.64 16.48
C PRO A 55 -3.47 4.47 18.00
N ALA A 56 -4.64 4.58 18.59
CA ALA A 56 -4.80 4.32 20.02
C ALA A 56 -4.48 2.85 20.33
N ASN A 57 -4.22 2.55 21.60
CA ASN A 57 -3.77 1.21 22.01
C ASN A 57 -4.76 0.09 21.66
N ASP A 58 -6.04 0.42 21.59
CA ASP A 58 -7.11 -0.54 21.29
C ASP A 58 -7.55 -0.52 19.81
N GLU A 59 -6.91 0.31 19.00
CA GLU A 59 -7.20 0.38 17.56
C GLU A 59 -6.25 -0.52 16.76
N PHE A 60 -6.73 -0.98 15.63
CA PHE A 60 -5.92 -1.78 14.71
C PHE A 60 -4.91 -0.88 13.99
N ASP A 61 -3.63 -1.26 14.03
CA ASP A 61 -2.57 -0.54 13.32
C ASP A 61 -2.44 -1.11 11.90
N LEU A 62 -3.16 -0.53 10.97
CA LEU A 62 -3.24 -1.04 9.60
C LEU A 62 -1.92 -0.86 8.83
N THR A 63 -1.22 0.25 9.03
CA THR A 63 0.08 0.46 8.38
C THR A 63 1.07 -0.63 8.78
N LYS A 64 1.14 -0.93 10.07
CA LYS A 64 1.99 -1.99 10.59
C LYS A 64 1.55 -3.35 10.08
N ALA A 65 0.25 -3.57 9.97
CA ALA A 65 -0.29 -4.83 9.44
C ALA A 65 0.14 -5.05 7.99
N TRP A 66 0.10 -4.01 7.15
CA TRP A 66 0.62 -4.08 5.79
C TRP A 66 2.12 -4.42 5.77
N GLN A 67 2.90 -3.78 6.63
CA GLN A 67 4.34 -4.04 6.73
C GLN A 67 4.63 -5.50 7.08
N GLU A 68 3.91 -6.04 8.03
CA GLU A 68 4.07 -7.43 8.46
C GLU A 68 3.66 -8.40 7.35
N LEU A 69 2.55 -8.15 6.69
CA LEU A 69 2.08 -8.97 5.58
C LEU A 69 3.12 -8.98 4.44
N ALA A 70 3.66 -7.81 4.09
CA ALA A 70 4.65 -7.68 3.04
C ALA A 70 5.93 -8.44 3.37
N SER A 71 6.39 -8.33 4.61
CA SER A 71 7.59 -9.01 5.07
C SER A 71 7.43 -10.54 5.09
N GLN A 72 6.28 -11.02 5.54
CA GLN A 72 6.03 -12.46 5.66
C GLN A 72 5.79 -13.12 4.31
N HIS A 73 5.21 -12.42 3.35
CA HIS A 73 4.76 -13.01 2.09
C HIS A 73 5.41 -12.39 0.86
N ASN A 74 6.43 -11.58 1.05
CA ASN A 74 7.18 -10.94 -0.04
C ASN A 74 6.28 -10.16 -0.99
N VAL A 75 5.41 -9.33 -0.44
CA VAL A 75 4.48 -8.48 -1.20
C VAL A 75 5.08 -7.09 -1.36
N ARG A 76 5.04 -6.54 -2.58
CA ARG A 76 5.46 -5.16 -2.80
C ARG A 76 4.34 -4.21 -2.39
N LEU A 77 4.66 -3.26 -1.52
CA LEU A 77 3.75 -2.19 -1.13
C LEU A 77 4.18 -0.92 -1.87
N GLU A 78 3.35 -0.47 -2.79
CA GLU A 78 3.67 0.67 -3.65
C GLU A 78 2.66 1.79 -3.43
N THR A 79 3.17 3.02 -3.24
CA THR A 79 2.32 4.22 -3.15
C THR A 79 2.50 5.05 -4.42
N CYS A 80 1.40 5.51 -5.00
CA CYS A 80 1.46 6.42 -6.15
C CYS A 80 2.18 7.69 -5.72
N VAL A 81 3.33 7.97 -6.31
CA VAL A 81 4.19 9.06 -5.87
C VAL A 81 3.50 10.42 -5.96
N ALA A 82 2.76 10.69 -7.03
CA ALA A 82 2.04 11.95 -7.18
C ALA A 82 0.95 12.12 -6.14
N ALA A 83 0.16 11.08 -5.91
CA ALA A 83 -0.90 11.09 -4.91
C ALA A 83 -0.32 11.23 -3.50
N ALA A 84 0.81 10.56 -3.25
CA ALA A 84 1.49 10.61 -1.96
C ALA A 84 2.04 12.01 -1.67
N LEU A 85 2.71 12.63 -2.64
CA LEU A 85 3.28 13.98 -2.46
C LEU A 85 2.20 15.02 -2.21
N ARG A 86 1.06 14.90 -2.89
CA ARG A 86 -0.06 15.82 -2.65
C ARG A 86 -0.64 15.71 -1.24
N ARG A 87 -0.40 14.59 -0.56
CA ARG A 87 -0.96 14.31 0.78
C ARG A 87 0.09 14.29 1.87
N GLY A 88 1.31 14.73 1.56
CA GLY A 88 2.37 14.79 2.55
C GLY A 88 2.94 13.43 2.94
N VAL A 89 2.81 12.42 2.08
CA VAL A 89 3.48 11.13 2.26
C VAL A 89 4.72 11.15 1.37
N VAL A 90 5.89 11.27 1.97
CA VAL A 90 7.12 11.64 1.29
C VAL A 90 8.21 10.62 1.60
N GLY A 91 8.83 10.07 0.55
CA GLY A 91 10.00 9.22 0.70
C GLY A 91 11.29 10.04 0.76
N GLN A 92 12.39 9.39 1.09
CA GLN A 92 13.69 10.07 1.24
C GLN A 92 14.12 10.74 -0.08
N ASP A 93 13.98 10.05 -1.20
CA ASP A 93 14.38 10.57 -2.51
C ASP A 93 13.57 11.81 -2.89
N GLU A 94 12.26 11.76 -2.67
CA GLU A 94 11.37 12.88 -2.96
C GLU A 94 11.63 14.06 -2.03
N ALA A 95 11.92 13.80 -0.77
CA ALA A 95 12.28 14.85 0.17
C ALA A 95 13.54 15.60 -0.31
N THR A 96 14.55 14.86 -0.71
CA THR A 96 15.79 15.43 -1.24
C THR A 96 15.52 16.22 -2.52
N GLN A 97 14.75 15.64 -3.43
CA GLN A 97 14.44 16.28 -4.72
C GLN A 97 13.68 17.58 -4.56
N HIS A 98 12.78 17.66 -3.59
CA HIS A 98 11.93 18.84 -3.38
C HIS A 98 12.40 19.77 -2.26
N GLY A 99 13.61 19.55 -1.73
CA GLY A 99 14.17 20.39 -0.69
C GLY A 99 13.44 20.31 0.65
N LEU A 100 12.81 19.18 0.94
CA LEU A 100 12.13 18.95 2.20
C LEU A 100 13.11 18.38 3.23
N THR A 101 12.93 18.74 4.49
CA THR A 101 13.82 18.29 5.57
C THR A 101 13.35 17.00 6.20
N GLN A 102 12.12 16.56 5.93
CA GLN A 102 11.52 15.41 6.55
C GLN A 102 10.99 14.43 5.52
N CYS A 103 10.98 13.15 5.87
CA CYS A 103 10.31 12.10 5.10
C CYS A 103 9.57 11.21 6.08
N ASN A 104 8.43 10.66 5.62
CA ASN A 104 7.57 9.88 6.49
C ASN A 104 7.04 8.62 5.85
N LEU A 105 7.53 8.25 4.67
CA LEU A 105 7.13 6.98 4.06
C LEU A 105 7.56 5.84 4.98
N ALA A 106 6.60 4.99 5.37
CA ALA A 106 6.87 3.90 6.28
C ALA A 106 7.80 2.86 5.63
N GLU A 107 8.59 2.20 6.47
CA GLU A 107 9.49 1.16 5.99
C GLU A 107 8.70 0.05 5.30
N GLY A 108 9.22 -0.43 4.18
CA GLY A 108 8.57 -1.46 3.39
C GLY A 108 7.64 -0.93 2.32
N PHE A 109 7.30 0.36 2.35
CA PHE A 109 6.55 1.02 1.29
C PHE A 109 7.51 1.70 0.33
N HIS A 110 7.15 1.69 -0.96
CA HIS A 110 7.96 2.27 -2.03
C HIS A 110 7.11 3.20 -2.89
N GLN A 111 7.62 4.37 -3.20
CA GLN A 111 6.95 5.27 -4.15
C GLN A 111 7.04 4.67 -5.55
N ALA A 112 5.96 4.77 -6.31
CA ALA A 112 5.88 4.23 -7.66
C ALA A 112 5.04 5.14 -8.56
N GLY A 113 5.26 5.04 -9.85
CA GLY A 113 4.41 5.72 -10.83
C GLY A 113 3.23 4.86 -11.25
N LEU A 114 2.28 5.46 -11.96
CA LEU A 114 1.11 4.75 -12.49
C LEU A 114 1.50 3.68 -13.53
N GLY A 115 2.69 3.78 -14.11
CA GLY A 115 3.20 2.73 -15.00
C GLY A 115 3.33 1.37 -14.33
N SER A 116 3.66 1.36 -13.04
CA SER A 116 3.72 0.12 -12.26
C SER A 116 2.35 -0.53 -12.14
N LEU A 117 1.30 0.27 -11.92
CA LEU A 117 -0.07 -0.22 -11.89
C LEU A 117 -0.50 -0.73 -13.26
N ALA A 118 -0.18 0.01 -14.33
CA ALA A 118 -0.52 -0.39 -15.70
C ALA A 118 0.12 -1.74 -16.03
N GLU A 119 1.38 -1.93 -15.66
CA GLU A 119 2.09 -3.21 -15.86
C GLU A 119 1.39 -4.34 -15.10
N ALA A 120 1.00 -4.10 -13.85
CA ALA A 120 0.30 -5.10 -13.06
C ALA A 120 -1.02 -5.51 -13.72
N MET A 121 -1.75 -4.55 -14.29
CA MET A 121 -3.01 -4.83 -15.00
C MET A 121 -2.81 -5.71 -16.23
N LEU A 122 -1.64 -5.66 -16.84
CA LEU A 122 -1.32 -6.49 -18.01
C LEU A 122 -0.79 -7.87 -17.64
N VAL A 123 -0.13 -7.99 -16.51
CA VAL A 123 0.63 -9.20 -16.14
C VAL A 123 -0.09 -10.08 -15.14
N GLN A 124 -0.78 -9.48 -14.15
CA GLN A 124 -1.41 -10.26 -13.10
C GLN A 124 -2.72 -10.90 -13.56
N ASP A 125 -3.04 -12.05 -13.00
CA ASP A 125 -4.30 -12.74 -13.32
C ASP A 125 -5.51 -11.92 -12.87
N ARG A 126 -5.39 -11.24 -11.74
CA ARG A 126 -6.47 -10.43 -11.18
C ARG A 126 -5.93 -9.12 -10.61
N VAL A 127 -6.66 -8.05 -10.83
CA VAL A 127 -6.45 -6.77 -10.16
C VAL A 127 -7.78 -6.38 -9.54
N VAL A 128 -7.79 -6.21 -8.23
CA VAL A 128 -9.02 -5.93 -7.47
C VAL A 128 -8.85 -4.61 -6.74
N GLN A 129 -9.83 -3.73 -6.89
CA GLN A 129 -9.82 -2.39 -6.30
C GLN A 129 -10.75 -2.31 -5.10
N PHE A 130 -10.24 -1.61 -4.08
CA PHE A 130 -11.00 -1.31 -2.86
C PHE A 130 -11.05 0.19 -2.62
#